data_b94609a9aa3fd6dbb3434d7b16f9ce5f
#
_entry.id   b94609a9aa3fd6dbb3434d7b16f9ce5f
#
_cell.length_a   1.000
_cell.length_b   1.000
_cell.length_c   1.000
_cell.angle_alpha   90.00
_cell.angle_beta   90.00
_cell.angle_gamma   90.00
#
_symmetry.space_group_name_H-M   'P 1'
#
loop_
_entity.id
_entity.type
_entity.pdbx_description
1 polymer ?
#
loop_
_entity_poly.entity_id
_entity_poly.type
_entity_poly.pdbx_seq_one_letter_code
_entity_poly.pdbx_strand_id
1 'polypeptide(L)'
;AVVADQLKGFDLDVESWQVITSSVVAARMVARAVPEGSKVFVLGAQHLREEVAKQGLEVVDSAEAQPVAAIQGWYPDMSWNEMAQIAYAVEHGATYFVTNRDLTIPRELGIAPGCGSMIMAVINATGVEPVSSAGKPESAMYDEARILAAHDDGEPVDKEQCLAIGDRLDTDIEAGNRGGYDSLAVLTGVTDPRELMFAPAYLRPTYIAKDLRGLNEPAPEV
;
A
#
# COMPACT_ATOMS: atom_id res chain seq x y z
N ALA A 1 11.79 10.87 3.50
CA ALA A 1 12.34 12.22 3.28
C ALA A 1 11.43 13.03 2.35
N VAL A 2 11.30 12.72 1.05
CA VAL A 2 10.57 13.59 0.08
C VAL A 2 9.14 13.93 0.51
N VAL A 3 8.34 12.94 0.94
CA VAL A 3 6.95 13.18 1.37
C VAL A 3 6.90 13.95 2.70
N ALA A 4 7.79 13.66 3.65
CA ALA A 4 7.86 14.43 4.90
C ALA A 4 8.24 15.89 4.65
N ASP A 5 9.18 16.14 3.73
CA ASP A 5 9.56 17.50 3.34
C ASP A 5 8.42 18.24 2.66
N GLN A 6 7.62 17.53 1.87
CA GLN A 6 6.41 18.07 1.23
C GLN A 6 5.33 18.46 2.28
N LEU A 7 5.14 17.62 3.30
CA LEU A 7 4.21 17.87 4.40
C LEU A 7 4.66 19.06 5.26
N LYS A 8 5.96 19.23 5.49
CA LYS A 8 6.51 20.43 6.15
C LYS A 8 6.20 21.71 5.37
N GLY A 9 6.10 21.64 4.05
CA GLY A 9 5.64 22.74 3.21
C GLY A 9 4.19 23.17 3.45
N PHE A 10 3.39 22.35 4.13
CA PHE A 10 2.02 22.64 4.57
C PHE A 10 1.94 22.93 6.08
N ASP A 11 3.04 23.35 6.72
CA ASP A 11 3.15 23.61 8.15
C ASP A 11 2.84 22.38 9.04
N LEU A 12 3.03 21.17 8.50
CA LEU A 12 2.94 19.93 9.26
C LEU A 12 4.34 19.49 9.69
N ASP A 13 4.61 19.56 10.99
CA ASP A 13 5.88 19.12 11.56
C ASP A 13 5.89 17.59 11.71
N VAL A 14 6.35 16.92 10.66
CA VAL A 14 6.40 15.47 10.59
C VAL A 14 7.84 14.97 10.40
N GLU A 15 8.19 13.93 11.13
CA GLU A 15 9.42 13.20 11.00
C GLU A 15 9.31 12.16 9.86
N SER A 16 10.45 11.77 9.25
CA SER A 16 10.45 10.82 8.14
C SER A 16 9.88 9.44 8.50
N TRP A 17 10.00 9.02 9.76
CA TRP A 17 9.46 7.74 10.25
C TRP A 17 7.93 7.74 10.36
N GLN A 18 7.30 8.91 10.50
CA GLN A 18 5.84 9.07 10.53
C GLN A 18 5.19 8.95 9.15
N VAL A 19 6.02 8.86 8.09
CA VAL A 19 5.55 8.74 6.71
C VAL A 19 5.87 7.35 6.19
N ILE A 20 4.81 6.57 5.96
CA ILE A 20 4.93 5.22 5.40
C ILE A 20 4.40 5.22 3.96
N THR A 21 5.08 4.51 3.07
CA THR A 21 4.67 4.36 1.67
C THR A 21 4.48 2.89 1.32
N SER A 22 3.65 2.62 0.32
CA SER A 22 3.46 1.25 -0.19
C SER A 22 4.77 0.59 -0.63
N SER A 23 5.74 1.36 -1.12
CA SER A 23 7.06 0.83 -1.51
C SER A 23 7.87 0.31 -0.32
N VAL A 24 7.86 1.03 0.81
CA VAL A 24 8.53 0.61 2.05
C VAL A 24 7.89 -0.67 2.59
N VAL A 25 6.56 -0.67 2.69
CA VAL A 25 5.80 -1.84 3.18
C VAL A 25 6.02 -3.04 2.27
N ALA A 26 5.95 -2.84 0.95
CA ALA A 26 6.15 -3.90 -0.03
C ALA A 26 7.56 -4.51 0.04
N ALA A 27 8.60 -3.68 0.16
CA ALA A 27 9.98 -4.15 0.29
C ALA A 27 10.16 -5.00 1.56
N ARG A 28 9.64 -4.56 2.70
CA ARG A 28 9.67 -5.33 3.96
C ARG A 28 8.86 -6.61 3.88
N MET A 29 7.72 -6.59 3.20
CA MET A 29 6.88 -7.77 2.99
C MET A 29 7.63 -8.84 2.20
N VAL A 30 8.30 -8.46 1.11
CA VAL A 30 9.14 -9.38 0.33
C VAL A 30 10.29 -9.91 1.19
N ALA A 31 11.00 -9.04 1.93
CA ALA A 31 12.12 -9.45 2.77
C ALA A 31 11.75 -10.45 3.87
N ARG A 32 10.51 -10.38 4.40
CA ARG A 32 9.99 -11.37 5.36
C ARG A 32 9.65 -12.71 4.71
N ALA A 33 9.41 -12.72 3.40
CA ALA A 33 8.96 -13.90 2.66
C ALA A 33 10.07 -14.71 2.00
N VAL A 34 11.27 -14.12 1.84
CA VAL A 34 12.41 -14.76 1.17
C VAL A 34 13.68 -14.69 2.01
N PRO A 35 14.64 -15.62 1.85
CA PRO A 35 15.94 -15.55 2.54
C PRO A 35 16.70 -14.24 2.22
N GLU A 36 17.52 -13.78 3.16
CA GLU A 36 18.43 -12.66 2.96
C GLU A 36 19.35 -12.90 1.74
N GLY A 37 19.64 -11.85 0.98
CA GLY A 37 20.45 -11.93 -0.25
C GLY A 37 19.72 -12.54 -1.45
N SER A 38 18.45 -12.91 -1.32
CA SER A 38 17.67 -13.46 -2.43
C SER A 38 17.55 -12.49 -3.59
N LYS A 39 17.54 -13.03 -4.82
CA LYS A 39 17.25 -12.27 -6.02
C LYS A 39 15.76 -11.96 -6.13
N VAL A 40 15.44 -10.69 -6.32
CA VAL A 40 14.07 -10.19 -6.45
C VAL A 40 13.96 -9.38 -7.75
N PHE A 41 13.03 -9.77 -8.61
CA PHE A 41 12.68 -8.96 -9.79
C PHE A 41 11.82 -7.78 -9.32
N VAL A 42 12.23 -6.56 -9.66
CA VAL A 42 11.52 -5.35 -9.25
C VAL A 42 11.06 -4.57 -10.48
N LEU A 43 9.76 -4.61 -10.76
CA LEU A 43 9.10 -3.76 -11.75
C LEU A 43 8.42 -2.57 -11.06
N GLY A 44 8.99 -1.38 -11.16
CA GLY A 44 8.44 -0.20 -10.51
C GLY A 44 9.40 0.98 -10.53
N ALA A 45 8.97 2.07 -9.90
CA ALA A 45 9.77 3.27 -9.79
C ALA A 45 11.09 3.03 -9.03
N GLN A 46 12.09 3.86 -9.29
CA GLN A 46 13.44 3.72 -8.73
C GLN A 46 13.44 3.60 -7.20
N HIS A 47 12.59 4.35 -6.50
CA HIS A 47 12.52 4.28 -5.04
C HIS A 47 12.02 2.91 -4.52
N LEU A 48 11.20 2.17 -5.27
CA LEU A 48 10.81 0.79 -4.88
C LEU A 48 12.02 -0.14 -4.93
N ARG A 49 12.84 -0.02 -5.97
CA ARG A 49 14.10 -0.77 -6.15
C ARG A 49 15.06 -0.51 -5.00
N GLU A 50 15.21 0.77 -4.63
CA GLU A 50 16.06 1.20 -3.52
C GLU A 50 15.57 0.65 -2.17
N GLU A 51 14.25 0.67 -1.94
CA GLU A 51 13.69 0.10 -0.70
C GLU A 51 13.87 -1.42 -0.63
N VAL A 52 13.75 -2.14 -1.74
CA VAL A 52 14.05 -3.60 -1.79
C VAL A 52 15.53 -3.86 -1.52
N ALA A 53 16.43 -3.10 -2.14
CA ALA A 53 17.86 -3.23 -1.91
C ALA A 53 18.28 -2.92 -0.46
N LYS A 54 17.64 -1.94 0.21
CA LYS A 54 17.86 -1.63 1.63
C LYS A 54 17.50 -2.78 2.58
N GLN A 55 16.65 -3.71 2.12
CA GLN A 55 16.33 -4.91 2.89
C GLN A 55 17.38 -6.02 2.75
N GLY A 56 18.51 -5.77 2.11
CA GLY A 56 19.56 -6.78 1.90
C GLY A 56 19.24 -7.77 0.77
N LEU A 57 18.33 -7.42 -0.14
CA LEU A 57 17.94 -8.26 -1.28
C LEU A 57 18.66 -7.82 -2.56
N GLU A 58 18.96 -8.77 -3.44
CA GLU A 58 19.57 -8.51 -4.75
C GLU A 58 18.47 -8.15 -5.77
N VAL A 59 18.45 -6.90 -6.22
CA VAL A 59 17.50 -6.42 -7.23
C VAL A 59 17.98 -6.83 -8.62
N VAL A 60 17.12 -7.51 -9.39
CA VAL A 60 17.40 -7.96 -10.76
C VAL A 60 16.36 -7.44 -11.75
N ASP A 61 16.75 -7.36 -13.03
CA ASP A 61 15.97 -6.79 -14.15
C ASP A 61 15.58 -7.82 -15.21
N SER A 62 15.95 -9.08 -15.02
CA SER A 62 15.70 -10.15 -16.00
C SER A 62 15.19 -11.40 -15.31
N ALA A 63 14.21 -12.06 -15.93
CA ALA A 63 13.75 -13.38 -15.52
C ALA A 63 14.86 -14.45 -15.63
N GLU A 64 15.84 -14.25 -16.53
CA GLU A 64 17.00 -15.13 -16.68
C GLU A 64 17.88 -15.19 -15.41
N ALA A 65 17.82 -14.14 -14.58
CA ALA A 65 18.52 -14.13 -13.29
C ALA A 65 17.91 -15.12 -12.27
N GLN A 66 16.78 -15.75 -12.60
CA GLN A 66 16.05 -16.70 -11.75
C GLN A 66 15.69 -16.13 -10.38
N PRO A 67 14.95 -15.01 -10.31
CA PRO A 67 14.52 -14.43 -9.04
C PRO A 67 13.56 -15.38 -8.31
N VAL A 68 13.65 -15.43 -6.97
CA VAL A 68 12.73 -16.21 -6.14
C VAL A 68 11.44 -15.46 -5.81
N ALA A 69 11.46 -14.14 -5.96
CA ALA A 69 10.28 -13.28 -5.83
C ALA A 69 10.27 -12.21 -6.92
N ALA A 70 9.07 -11.75 -7.23
CA ALA A 70 8.81 -10.63 -8.13
C ALA A 70 7.89 -9.63 -7.44
N ILE A 71 8.21 -8.34 -7.53
CA ILE A 71 7.39 -7.27 -6.98
C ILE A 71 7.06 -6.27 -8.07
N GLN A 72 5.76 -5.97 -8.22
CA GLN A 72 5.26 -5.00 -9.18
C GLN A 72 4.69 -3.78 -8.49
N GLY A 73 5.21 -2.61 -8.84
CA GLY A 73 4.64 -1.30 -8.61
C GLY A 73 4.26 -0.65 -9.93
N TRP A 74 4.26 0.69 -9.96
CA TRP A 74 3.91 1.47 -11.13
C TRP A 74 4.86 2.66 -11.34
N TYR A 75 5.09 3.01 -12.60
CA TYR A 75 5.67 4.27 -13.04
C TYR A 75 5.25 4.57 -14.50
N PRO A 76 5.27 5.86 -14.94
CA PRO A 76 4.67 6.28 -16.21
C PRO A 76 5.23 5.60 -17.47
N ASP A 77 6.54 5.33 -17.50
CA ASP A 77 7.26 4.85 -18.68
C ASP A 77 7.41 3.31 -18.70
N MET A 78 6.58 2.58 -17.94
CA MET A 78 6.59 1.12 -17.90
C MET A 78 6.34 0.53 -19.28
N SER A 79 7.29 -0.27 -19.76
CA SER A 79 7.25 -0.87 -21.09
C SER A 79 6.60 -2.26 -21.10
N TRP A 80 6.11 -2.67 -22.26
CA TRP A 80 5.67 -4.05 -22.48
C TRP A 80 6.77 -5.07 -22.17
N ASN A 81 8.02 -4.76 -22.53
CA ASN A 81 9.14 -5.66 -22.29
C ASN A 81 9.38 -5.92 -20.79
N GLU A 82 9.30 -4.89 -19.97
CA GLU A 82 9.44 -5.04 -18.52
C GLU A 82 8.28 -5.84 -17.92
N MET A 83 7.05 -5.61 -18.40
CA MET A 83 5.89 -6.43 -18.00
C MET A 83 6.04 -7.89 -18.45
N ALA A 84 6.63 -8.15 -19.64
CA ALA A 84 6.93 -9.50 -20.09
C ALA A 84 7.98 -10.18 -19.20
N GLN A 85 9.03 -9.46 -18.80
CA GLN A 85 10.07 -10.00 -17.90
C GLN A 85 9.50 -10.40 -16.53
N ILE A 86 8.65 -9.58 -15.92
CA ILE A 86 8.03 -9.98 -14.65
C ILE A 86 7.07 -11.16 -14.84
N ALA A 87 6.32 -11.21 -15.95
CA ALA A 87 5.45 -12.34 -16.26
C ALA A 87 6.27 -13.64 -16.39
N TYR A 88 7.41 -13.61 -17.09
CA TYR A 88 8.31 -14.77 -17.18
C TYR A 88 8.86 -15.20 -15.82
N ALA A 89 9.26 -14.24 -14.97
CA ALA A 89 9.73 -14.55 -13.63
C ALA A 89 8.65 -15.25 -12.80
N VAL A 90 7.41 -14.75 -12.85
CA VAL A 90 6.24 -15.33 -12.15
C VAL A 90 5.89 -16.71 -12.69
N GLU A 91 5.86 -16.88 -14.02
CA GLU A 91 5.62 -18.17 -14.67
C GLU A 91 6.67 -19.22 -14.30
N HIS A 92 7.92 -18.79 -14.11
CA HIS A 92 9.02 -19.66 -13.66
C HIS A 92 9.03 -19.90 -12.14
N GLY A 93 8.02 -19.44 -11.40
CA GLY A 93 7.81 -19.78 -9.99
C GLY A 93 8.25 -18.71 -8.99
N ALA A 94 8.63 -17.50 -9.43
CA ALA A 94 8.85 -16.39 -8.51
C ALA A 94 7.57 -16.04 -7.75
N THR A 95 7.65 -15.90 -6.42
CA THR A 95 6.51 -15.47 -5.60
C THR A 95 6.12 -14.03 -5.95
N TYR A 96 4.87 -13.81 -6.35
CA TYR A 96 4.42 -12.54 -6.90
C TYR A 96 3.81 -11.61 -5.84
N PHE A 97 4.38 -10.41 -5.68
CA PHE A 97 3.95 -9.35 -4.78
C PHE A 97 3.62 -8.08 -5.55
N VAL A 98 2.73 -7.25 -4.99
CA VAL A 98 2.35 -5.97 -5.60
C VAL A 98 2.31 -4.83 -4.57
N THR A 99 2.54 -3.60 -5.03
CA THR A 99 2.53 -2.43 -4.14
C THR A 99 1.12 -1.92 -3.83
N ASN A 100 0.19 -2.01 -4.78
CA ASN A 100 -1.22 -1.65 -4.63
C ASN A 100 -2.03 -2.26 -5.79
N ARG A 101 -3.36 -2.26 -5.67
CA ARG A 101 -4.27 -2.80 -6.68
C ARG A 101 -5.18 -1.74 -7.31
N ASP A 102 -4.83 -0.47 -7.23
CA ASP A 102 -5.63 0.61 -7.80
C ASP A 102 -5.73 0.46 -9.32
N LEU A 103 -6.93 0.20 -9.82
CA LEU A 103 -7.17 0.01 -11.25
C LEU A 103 -7.01 1.29 -12.05
N THR A 104 -7.24 2.42 -11.42
CA THR A 104 -7.19 3.73 -12.07
C THR A 104 -6.37 4.72 -11.29
N ILE A 105 -5.84 5.72 -11.99
CA ILE A 105 -5.14 6.86 -11.40
C ILE A 105 -5.65 8.16 -12.01
N PRO A 106 -6.13 9.13 -11.23
CA PRO A 106 -6.49 10.46 -11.75
C PRO A 106 -5.25 11.21 -12.22
N ARG A 107 -5.36 11.82 -13.38
CA ARG A 107 -4.33 12.65 -14.01
C ARG A 107 -4.95 13.93 -14.51
N GLU A 108 -4.13 14.89 -14.93
CA GLU A 108 -4.55 16.19 -15.44
C GLU A 108 -5.54 16.10 -16.62
N LEU A 109 -5.34 15.14 -17.52
CA LEU A 109 -6.19 14.93 -18.70
C LEU A 109 -7.36 13.99 -18.47
N GLY A 110 -7.52 13.41 -17.26
CA GLY A 110 -8.59 12.46 -16.95
C GLY A 110 -8.11 11.23 -16.19
N ILE A 111 -8.90 10.17 -16.29
CA ILE A 111 -8.59 8.89 -15.62
C ILE A 111 -7.67 8.05 -16.51
N ALA A 112 -6.56 7.60 -15.96
CA ALA A 112 -5.59 6.72 -16.60
C ALA A 112 -5.52 5.35 -15.92
N PRO A 113 -4.98 4.29 -16.59
CA PRO A 113 -4.72 3.00 -15.96
C PRO A 113 -3.76 3.14 -14.78
N GLY A 114 -4.15 2.58 -13.64
CA GLY A 114 -3.33 2.50 -12.43
C GLY A 114 -2.49 1.22 -12.36
N CYS A 115 -1.80 1.03 -11.25
CA CYS A 115 -0.97 -0.14 -10.98
C CYS A 115 -1.75 -1.46 -11.15
N GLY A 116 -2.97 -1.52 -10.62
CA GLY A 116 -3.85 -2.70 -10.73
C GLY A 116 -4.16 -3.12 -12.16
N SER A 117 -4.32 -2.17 -13.09
CA SER A 117 -4.53 -2.48 -14.50
C SER A 117 -3.31 -3.15 -15.14
N MET A 118 -2.09 -2.73 -14.75
CA MET A 118 -0.84 -3.36 -15.22
C MET A 118 -0.66 -4.74 -14.57
N ILE A 119 -1.04 -4.90 -13.32
CA ILE A 119 -1.05 -6.20 -12.61
C ILE A 119 -2.00 -7.17 -13.30
N MET A 120 -3.21 -6.73 -13.67
CA MET A 120 -4.18 -7.55 -14.41
C MET A 120 -3.62 -8.05 -15.75
N ALA A 121 -2.76 -7.27 -16.43
CA ALA A 121 -2.10 -7.73 -17.65
C ALA A 121 -1.16 -8.92 -17.39
N VAL A 122 -0.40 -8.88 -16.28
CA VAL A 122 0.48 -9.99 -15.85
C VAL A 122 -0.35 -11.20 -15.41
N ILE A 123 -1.42 -11.00 -14.61
CA ILE A 123 -2.32 -12.10 -14.21
C ILE A 123 -2.95 -12.78 -15.42
N ASN A 124 -3.45 -12.00 -16.40
CA ASN A 124 -4.04 -12.55 -17.61
C ASN A 124 -3.03 -13.34 -18.46
N ALA A 125 -1.75 -12.98 -18.44
CA ALA A 125 -0.71 -13.70 -19.16
C ALA A 125 -0.28 -14.99 -18.47
N THR A 126 -0.18 -14.98 -17.12
CA THR A 126 0.42 -16.08 -16.34
C THR A 126 -0.62 -16.97 -15.63
N GLY A 127 -1.83 -16.48 -15.42
CA GLY A 127 -2.83 -17.14 -14.55
C GLY A 127 -2.49 -17.07 -13.05
N VAL A 128 -1.45 -16.34 -12.64
CA VAL A 128 -0.96 -16.29 -11.27
C VAL A 128 -1.40 -14.98 -10.60
N GLU A 129 -2.11 -15.12 -9.48
CA GLU A 129 -2.48 -13.99 -8.64
C GLU A 129 -1.33 -13.59 -7.69
N PRO A 130 -1.16 -12.29 -7.39
CA PRO A 130 -0.25 -11.87 -6.34
C PRO A 130 -0.63 -12.45 -4.99
N VAL A 131 0.34 -12.99 -4.27
CA VAL A 131 0.12 -13.58 -2.93
C VAL A 131 -0.22 -12.51 -1.89
N SER A 132 0.22 -11.27 -2.09
CA SER A 132 -0.07 -10.16 -1.18
C SER A 132 0.12 -8.80 -1.87
N SER A 133 -0.59 -7.80 -1.34
CA SER A 133 -0.47 -6.39 -1.72
C SER A 133 -0.06 -5.56 -0.49
N ALA A 134 0.89 -4.66 -0.66
CA ALA A 134 1.31 -3.76 0.41
C ALA A 134 0.30 -2.62 0.65
N GLY A 135 -0.42 -2.23 -0.40
CA GLY A 135 -1.37 -1.14 -0.35
C GLY A 135 -2.79 -1.57 0.02
N LYS A 136 -3.59 -0.60 0.39
CA LYS A 136 -5.03 -0.76 0.63
C LYS A 136 -5.73 -1.43 -0.57
N PRO A 137 -6.76 -2.25 -0.37
CA PRO A 137 -7.50 -2.50 0.86
C PRO A 137 -6.88 -3.52 1.83
N GLU A 138 -5.65 -3.95 1.63
CA GLU A 138 -4.94 -4.79 2.60
C GLU A 138 -4.48 -3.96 3.80
N SER A 139 -4.43 -4.56 5.00
CA SER A 139 -4.06 -3.88 6.25
C SER A 139 -2.57 -3.61 6.42
N ALA A 140 -1.73 -4.16 5.54
CA ALA A 140 -0.27 -4.19 5.71
C ALA A 140 0.36 -2.82 6.02
N MET A 141 -0.16 -1.72 5.44
CA MET A 141 0.33 -0.36 5.74
C MET A 141 -0.02 0.07 7.17
N TYR A 142 -1.20 -0.26 7.67
CA TYR A 142 -1.62 0.05 9.05
C TYR A 142 -0.86 -0.80 10.06
N ASP A 143 -0.68 -2.09 9.76
CA ASP A 143 0.13 -2.98 10.61
C ASP A 143 1.58 -2.50 10.70
N GLU A 144 2.17 -2.04 9.61
CA GLU A 144 3.53 -1.48 9.60
C GLU A 144 3.60 -0.11 10.31
N ALA A 145 2.59 0.74 10.15
CA ALA A 145 2.51 2.02 10.85
C ALA A 145 2.47 1.82 12.37
N ARG A 146 1.72 0.83 12.86
CA ARG A 146 1.63 0.44 14.26
C ARG A 146 2.98 -0.03 14.83
N ILE A 147 3.75 -0.79 14.05
CA ILE A 147 5.09 -1.24 14.41
C ILE A 147 6.05 -0.04 14.51
N LEU A 148 6.00 0.88 13.54
CA LEU A 148 6.85 2.07 13.53
C LEU A 148 6.47 3.06 14.65
N ALA A 149 5.20 3.17 15.00
CA ALA A 149 4.73 4.06 16.07
C ALA A 149 5.22 3.63 17.47
N ALA A 150 5.61 2.37 17.63
CA ALA A 150 6.19 1.86 18.87
C ALA A 150 7.58 2.45 19.20
N HIS A 151 8.24 3.05 18.21
CA HIS A 151 9.59 3.63 18.36
C HIS A 151 10.56 2.68 19.07
N ASP A 152 11.07 3.08 20.26
CA ASP A 152 12.11 2.36 20.99
C ASP A 152 11.55 1.31 21.98
N ASP A 153 10.23 1.23 22.15
CA ASP A 153 9.59 0.32 23.14
C ASP A 153 9.56 -1.15 22.67
N GLY A 154 9.89 -1.41 21.42
CA GLY A 154 10.09 -2.77 20.88
C GLY A 154 8.81 -3.56 20.57
N GLU A 155 7.70 -3.28 21.24
CA GLU A 155 6.41 -3.92 21.02
C GLU A 155 5.49 -3.00 20.19
N PRO A 156 4.79 -3.53 19.16
CA PRO A 156 3.85 -2.72 18.37
C PRO A 156 2.74 -2.13 19.25
N VAL A 157 2.36 -0.88 18.97
CA VAL A 157 1.20 -0.24 19.64
C VAL A 157 -0.03 -1.15 19.52
N ASP A 158 -0.83 -1.30 20.57
CA ASP A 158 -2.05 -2.12 20.55
C ASP A 158 -3.06 -1.59 19.53
N LYS A 159 -3.77 -2.50 18.85
CA LYS A 159 -4.73 -2.12 17.80
C LYS A 159 -5.86 -1.24 18.33
N GLU A 160 -6.28 -1.47 19.55
CA GLU A 160 -7.30 -0.70 20.27
C GLU A 160 -6.89 0.75 20.54
N GLN A 161 -5.61 1.05 20.45
CA GLN A 161 -5.05 2.41 20.55
C GLN A 161 -4.84 3.06 19.18
N CYS A 162 -5.17 2.37 18.09
CA CYS A 162 -4.98 2.83 16.73
C CYS A 162 -6.32 3.11 16.06
N LEU A 163 -6.39 4.21 15.32
CA LEU A 163 -7.55 4.58 14.51
C LEU A 163 -7.15 4.71 13.05
N ALA A 164 -7.75 3.90 12.19
CA ALA A 164 -7.60 4.00 10.74
C ALA A 164 -8.49 5.14 10.22
N ILE A 165 -7.90 6.17 9.60
CA ILE A 165 -8.65 7.34 9.13
C ILE A 165 -8.51 7.45 7.61
N GLY A 166 -9.63 7.65 6.92
CA GLY A 166 -9.62 7.88 5.48
C GLY A 166 -10.95 8.38 4.94
N ASP A 167 -10.95 8.70 3.66
CA ASP A 167 -12.10 9.27 2.96
C ASP A 167 -12.73 8.28 1.96
N ARG A 168 -12.24 7.03 1.93
CA ARG A 168 -12.65 6.05 0.94
C ARG A 168 -13.02 4.72 1.59
N LEU A 169 -14.25 4.20 1.31
CA LEU A 169 -14.75 2.98 1.93
C LEU A 169 -14.02 1.73 1.42
N ASP A 170 -13.86 1.62 0.10
CA ASP A 170 -13.31 0.44 -0.59
C ASP A 170 -11.77 0.33 -0.50
N THR A 171 -11.12 1.26 0.16
CA THR A 171 -9.67 1.24 0.39
C THR A 171 -9.33 1.50 1.85
N ASP A 172 -9.52 2.72 2.35
CA ASP A 172 -9.08 3.12 3.70
C ASP A 172 -9.84 2.38 4.79
N ILE A 173 -11.17 2.41 4.71
CA ILE A 173 -12.03 1.80 5.73
C ILE A 173 -11.95 0.27 5.65
N GLU A 174 -11.96 -0.28 4.44
CA GLU A 174 -11.80 -1.72 4.27
C GLU A 174 -10.46 -2.22 4.83
N ALA A 175 -9.37 -1.50 4.59
CA ALA A 175 -8.06 -1.87 5.15
C ALA A 175 -8.03 -1.80 6.68
N GLY A 176 -8.65 -0.78 7.28
CA GLY A 176 -8.82 -0.68 8.72
C GLY A 176 -9.62 -1.86 9.28
N ASN A 177 -10.77 -2.14 8.69
CA ASN A 177 -11.66 -3.23 9.12
C ASN A 177 -11.00 -4.62 8.95
N ARG A 178 -10.32 -4.87 7.83
CA ARG A 178 -9.55 -6.11 7.60
C ARG A 178 -8.43 -6.29 8.62
N GLY A 179 -7.78 -5.18 9.00
CA GLY A 179 -6.74 -5.18 10.02
C GLY A 179 -7.25 -5.32 11.46
N GLY A 180 -8.55 -5.23 11.69
CA GLY A 180 -9.15 -5.23 13.02
C GLY A 180 -8.90 -3.93 13.79
N TYR A 181 -8.80 -2.80 13.07
CA TYR A 181 -8.70 -1.46 13.63
C TYR A 181 -10.07 -0.80 13.69
N ASP A 182 -10.28 0.07 14.68
CA ASP A 182 -11.34 1.05 14.59
C ASP A 182 -11.08 1.99 13.39
N SER A 183 -12.15 2.39 12.71
CA SER A 183 -12.04 3.19 11.49
C SER A 183 -12.92 4.43 11.55
N LEU A 184 -12.39 5.55 11.03
CA LEU A 184 -13.07 6.84 10.91
C LEU A 184 -13.16 7.24 9.43
N ALA A 185 -14.37 7.31 8.89
CA ALA A 185 -14.60 7.90 7.59
C ALA A 185 -14.78 9.41 7.71
N VAL A 186 -13.96 10.18 6.96
CA VAL A 186 -14.10 11.64 6.83
C VAL A 186 -14.75 12.00 5.50
N LEU A 187 -15.73 12.90 5.53
CA LEU A 187 -16.54 13.28 4.36
C LEU A 187 -15.92 14.44 3.56
N THR A 188 -14.61 14.52 3.52
CA THR A 188 -13.86 15.57 2.81
C THR A 188 -13.33 15.13 1.44
N GLY A 189 -13.52 13.88 1.07
CA GLY A 189 -12.95 13.30 -0.15
C GLY A 189 -13.98 12.56 -1.01
N VAL A 190 -13.73 11.28 -1.26
CA VAL A 190 -14.42 10.48 -2.29
C VAL A 190 -15.77 9.95 -1.83
N THR A 191 -15.91 9.53 -0.58
CA THR A 191 -17.13 8.86 -0.10
C THR A 191 -18.33 9.80 -0.04
N ASP A 192 -19.40 9.45 -0.76
CA ASP A 192 -20.71 10.09 -0.63
C ASP A 192 -21.42 9.59 0.64
N PRO A 193 -22.06 10.47 1.45
CA PRO A 193 -22.87 10.07 2.59
C PRO A 193 -23.94 8.99 2.29
N ARG A 194 -24.42 8.91 1.07
CA ARG A 194 -25.37 7.89 0.64
C ARG A 194 -24.73 6.51 0.55
N GLU A 195 -23.47 6.43 0.12
CA GLU A 195 -22.73 5.15 0.06
C GLU A 195 -22.61 4.55 1.45
N LEU A 196 -22.37 5.37 2.48
CA LEU A 196 -22.32 4.93 3.88
C LEU A 196 -23.61 4.25 4.34
N MET A 197 -24.76 4.77 3.91
CA MET A 197 -26.07 4.19 4.30
C MET A 197 -26.27 2.78 3.76
N PHE A 198 -25.70 2.47 2.62
CA PHE A 198 -25.86 1.18 1.93
C PHE A 198 -24.59 0.32 1.96
N ALA A 199 -23.54 0.78 2.63
CA ALA A 199 -22.29 0.06 2.72
C ALA A 199 -22.48 -1.33 3.35
N PRO A 200 -21.94 -2.41 2.75
CA PRO A 200 -21.91 -3.72 3.36
C PRO A 200 -21.04 -3.68 4.64
N ALA A 201 -21.25 -4.63 5.54
CA ALA A 201 -20.63 -4.62 6.87
C ALA A 201 -19.11 -4.45 6.85
N TYR A 202 -18.41 -5.04 5.89
CA TYR A 202 -16.96 -4.97 5.79
C TYR A 202 -16.41 -3.60 5.34
N LEU A 203 -17.29 -2.72 4.80
CA LEU A 203 -16.98 -1.34 4.40
C LEU A 203 -17.55 -0.29 5.37
N ARG A 204 -18.19 -0.70 6.47
CA ARG A 204 -18.75 0.25 7.43
C ARG A 204 -17.65 0.76 8.36
N PRO A 205 -17.46 2.09 8.47
CA PRO A 205 -16.56 2.64 9.45
C PRO A 205 -17.13 2.50 10.88
N THR A 206 -16.26 2.48 11.89
CA THR A 206 -16.63 2.56 13.30
C THR A 206 -17.21 3.95 13.60
N TYR A 207 -16.60 4.99 13.02
CA TYR A 207 -16.95 6.40 13.24
C TYR A 207 -17.07 7.15 11.92
N ILE A 208 -17.85 8.24 11.93
CA ILE A 208 -18.00 9.14 10.79
C ILE A 208 -17.81 10.58 11.29
N ALA A 209 -17.00 11.36 10.61
CA ALA A 209 -16.84 12.79 10.86
C ALA A 209 -16.94 13.58 9.56
N LYS A 210 -17.40 14.83 9.67
CA LYS A 210 -17.44 15.75 8.53
C LYS A 210 -16.04 15.97 7.95
N ASP A 211 -15.06 16.16 8.83
CA ASP A 211 -13.67 16.40 8.51
C ASP A 211 -12.76 16.04 9.71
N LEU A 212 -11.44 16.19 9.57
CA LEU A 212 -10.48 15.85 10.61
C LEU A 212 -10.58 16.69 11.89
N ARG A 213 -11.30 17.81 11.90
CA ARG A 213 -11.51 18.63 13.11
C ARG A 213 -12.32 17.85 14.15
N GLY A 214 -13.11 16.87 13.71
CA GLY A 214 -13.83 15.96 14.61
C GLY A 214 -12.93 15.19 15.59
N LEU A 215 -11.64 15.03 15.28
CA LEU A 215 -10.67 14.41 16.19
C LEU A 215 -10.38 15.26 17.44
N ASN A 216 -10.66 16.57 17.39
CA ASN A 216 -10.48 17.50 18.51
C ASN A 216 -11.76 17.70 19.32
N GLU A 217 -12.86 17.10 18.92
CA GLU A 217 -14.13 17.16 19.61
C GLU A 217 -14.20 16.01 20.64
N PRO A 218 -14.86 16.21 21.80
CA PRO A 218 -15.08 15.11 22.73
C PRO A 218 -15.92 14.02 22.03
N ALA A 219 -15.64 12.76 22.34
CA ALA A 219 -16.44 11.65 21.85
C ALA A 219 -17.92 11.87 22.24
N PRO A 220 -18.87 11.61 21.31
CA PRO A 220 -20.27 11.74 21.64
C PRO A 220 -20.61 10.80 22.82
N GLU A 221 -21.28 11.35 23.83
CA GLU A 221 -21.82 10.51 24.91
C GLU A 221 -22.89 9.59 24.30
N VAL A 222 -22.76 8.29 24.55
CA VAL A 222 -23.69 7.25 24.09
C VAL A 222 -24.85 7.13 25.05
#